data_12f7224d57a995f1687dc9d9e255db37
#
_entry.id   12f7224d57a995f1687dc9d9e255db37
#
_cell.length_a   1.000
_cell.length_b   1.000
_cell.length_c   1.000
_cell.angle_alpha   90.00
_cell.angle_beta   90.00
_cell.angle_gamma   90.00
#
_symmetry.space_group_name_H-M   'P 1'
#
loop_
_entity.id
_entity.type
_entity.pdbx_description
1 polymer ?
#
loop_
_entity_poly.entity_id
_entity_poly.type
_entity_poly.pdbx_seq_one_letter_code
_entity_poly.pdbx_strand_id
1 'polypeptide(L)'
;VINDNTEINRVYSFFNAIRGNNTPNEYQRVLAVLKKVMEIQECAQNELDYDELYELMLSVATDFDIPNPFPEKDRFIDVYRTLQGFEKLSWTDVLEYGDVKSKFRVPESVVDEMEKNFIEGFQEVLIPEAEKFSPFLERLVDTHYDSHFTLTTMDAFYYRVLTEMFDGNEMVDIKQTNIYQYEFTSEKYDLILSVPVFGIRDKVCENSEFICRDYDMIAVENLALHLKSEGILSIVLPARITFAGGNVRELREFLQSMYCLKEISDLPSGIFDNTGVKTLLFTITTGRTDEVTIKKFVFENEDARKTGNKKLLVQDDTFVLEDELSDMGDWNVNRIFESQDEDWIKFQESNVKKQELGAVASIFRGKAVNRKDLNGSIGVVNISNIGEYEIDYSNLDHFEEENRKIANYILQTGDLLIPARGTAIRIAIFEEQSYPCIASSNVIVIRATDESLSTTYLKLFFDSPLGRKMLVTRQQGTAVMNISYKELNNIEIPLPSIEEQRSIAEEYTRELKVYKKAIQEAENRWNSTLAKLQARI
;
A
#
# COMPACT_ATOMS: atom_id res chain seq x y z
N VAL A 1 13.89 15.54 9.93
CA VAL A 1 13.84 14.71 11.16
C VAL A 1 14.18 15.62 12.33
N ILE A 2 13.14 16.16 12.97
CA ILE A 2 13.28 17.02 14.14
C ILE A 2 13.71 16.12 15.30
N ASN A 3 14.98 16.14 15.60
CA ASN A 3 15.59 15.41 16.72
C ASN A 3 15.92 16.35 17.88
N ASP A 4 15.14 17.42 18.06
CA ASP A 4 15.34 18.33 19.19
C ASP A 4 14.07 18.42 20.05
N ASN A 5 14.13 17.92 21.28
CA ASN A 5 13.06 18.01 22.27
C ASN A 5 12.59 19.45 22.52
N THR A 6 13.38 20.46 22.14
CA THR A 6 13.08 21.88 22.24
C THR A 6 12.01 22.31 21.23
N GLU A 7 12.07 21.86 19.97
CA GLU A 7 11.08 22.21 18.93
C GLU A 7 9.73 21.54 19.20
N ILE A 8 9.71 20.28 19.60
CA ILE A 8 8.47 19.58 19.97
C ILE A 8 7.77 20.28 21.14
N ASN A 9 8.52 20.71 22.15
CA ASN A 9 7.98 21.44 23.29
C ASN A 9 7.42 22.81 22.90
N ARG A 10 8.00 23.47 21.92
CA ARG A 10 7.59 24.79 21.41
C ARG A 10 6.22 24.71 20.74
N VAL A 11 6.00 23.76 19.87
CA VAL A 11 4.74 23.51 19.17
C VAL A 11 3.64 23.08 20.15
N TYR A 12 3.95 22.22 21.11
CA TYR A 12 3.01 21.85 22.18
C TYR A 12 2.61 23.06 23.04
N SER A 13 3.52 23.99 23.33
CA SER A 13 3.20 25.21 24.06
C SER A 13 2.26 26.11 23.28
N PHE A 14 2.46 26.19 21.95
CA PHE A 14 1.56 26.90 21.05
C PHE A 14 0.17 26.27 21.03
N PHE A 15 0.06 24.97 20.84
CA PHE A 15 -1.22 24.26 20.88
C PHE A 15 -1.92 24.38 22.23
N ASN A 16 -1.19 24.41 23.33
CA ASN A 16 -1.76 24.67 24.65
C ASN A 16 -2.32 26.08 24.78
N ALA A 17 -1.68 27.07 24.14
CA ALA A 17 -2.15 28.46 24.15
C ALA A 17 -3.47 28.64 23.38
N ILE A 18 -3.67 27.89 22.27
CA ILE A 18 -4.91 27.94 21.48
C ILE A 18 -5.97 26.94 21.96
N ARG A 19 -5.60 25.99 22.82
CA ARG A 19 -6.53 24.99 23.37
C ARG A 19 -7.67 25.64 24.14
N GLY A 20 -8.89 25.32 23.75
CA GLY A 20 -10.10 25.68 24.49
C GLY A 20 -11.24 26.25 23.66
N ASN A 21 -10.98 26.81 22.49
CA ASN A 21 -12.00 27.41 21.63
C ASN A 21 -12.12 26.80 20.23
N ASN A 22 -11.15 25.96 19.80
CA ASN A 22 -11.10 25.44 18.44
C ASN A 22 -11.03 23.90 18.43
N THR A 23 -11.64 23.28 17.42
CA THR A 23 -11.47 21.85 17.17
C THR A 23 -10.05 21.59 16.67
N PRO A 24 -9.49 20.39 16.85
CA PRO A 24 -8.14 20.06 16.37
C PRO A 24 -7.92 20.35 14.87
N ASN A 25 -8.96 20.23 14.05
CA ASN A 25 -8.89 20.51 12.61
C ASN A 25 -8.77 22.00 12.26
N GLU A 26 -9.00 22.89 13.22
CA GLU A 26 -8.90 24.35 13.04
C GLU A 26 -7.53 24.90 13.46
N TYR A 27 -6.73 24.15 14.24
CA TYR A 27 -5.46 24.66 14.77
C TYR A 27 -4.50 25.14 13.67
N GLN A 28 -4.40 24.42 12.56
CA GLN A 28 -3.54 24.81 11.45
C GLN A 28 -3.98 26.13 10.81
N ARG A 29 -5.29 26.32 10.65
CA ARG A 29 -5.87 27.54 10.09
C ARG A 29 -5.62 28.73 11.01
N VAL A 30 -5.81 28.54 12.32
CA VAL A 30 -5.50 29.55 13.33
C VAL A 30 -4.01 29.91 13.34
N LEU A 31 -3.14 28.88 13.21
CA LEU A 31 -1.70 29.06 13.15
C LEU A 31 -1.28 29.89 11.94
N ALA A 32 -1.85 29.64 10.77
CA ALA A 32 -1.58 30.39 9.55
C ALA A 32 -1.94 31.87 9.70
N VAL A 33 -3.13 32.18 10.27
CA VAL A 33 -3.55 33.56 10.52
C VAL A 33 -2.58 34.24 11.47
N LEU A 34 -2.26 33.63 12.60
CA LEU A 34 -1.35 34.20 13.59
C LEU A 34 0.05 34.46 13.02
N LYS A 35 0.59 33.51 12.28
CA LYS A 35 1.88 33.68 11.61
C LYS A 35 1.89 34.88 10.67
N LYS A 36 0.87 34.97 9.80
CA LYS A 36 0.79 36.10 8.85
C LYS A 36 0.64 37.45 9.55
N VAL A 37 -0.16 37.52 10.62
CA VAL A 37 -0.28 38.76 11.44
C VAL A 37 1.08 39.15 12.03
N MET A 38 1.85 38.18 12.52
CA MET A 38 3.19 38.46 13.09
C MET A 38 4.16 38.92 12.01
N GLU A 39 4.16 38.35 10.81
CA GLU A 39 5.00 38.79 9.69
C GLU A 39 4.68 40.24 9.27
N ILE A 40 3.38 40.57 9.13
CA ILE A 40 2.97 41.90 8.75
C ILE A 40 3.39 42.91 9.85
N GLN A 41 3.21 42.57 11.13
CA GLN A 41 3.63 43.43 12.25
C GLN A 41 5.15 43.64 12.26
N GLU A 42 5.95 42.62 11.97
CA GLU A 42 7.42 42.74 11.90
C GLU A 42 7.89 43.65 10.75
N CYS A 43 7.17 43.65 9.63
CA CYS A 43 7.47 44.51 8.48
C CYS A 43 6.91 45.94 8.65
N ALA A 44 6.04 46.18 9.62
CA ALA A 44 5.45 47.48 9.86
C ALA A 44 6.48 48.51 10.37
N GLN A 45 6.41 49.74 9.88
CA GLN A 45 7.29 50.84 10.34
C GLN A 45 7.02 51.27 11.78
N ASN A 46 5.80 51.05 12.24
CA ASN A 46 5.36 51.34 13.61
C ASN A 46 4.75 50.11 14.24
N GLU A 47 4.91 49.98 15.54
CA GLU A 47 4.24 48.94 16.31
C GLU A 47 2.73 49.20 16.35
N LEU A 48 1.91 48.28 15.86
CA LEU A 48 0.46 48.39 15.88
C LEU A 48 -0.07 48.22 17.31
N ASP A 49 -1.09 48.97 17.65
CA ASP A 49 -1.77 48.78 18.92
C ASP A 49 -2.66 47.50 18.89
N TYR A 50 -3.22 47.11 20.04
CA TYR A 50 -4.01 45.88 20.13
C TYR A 50 -5.36 45.95 19.40
N ASP A 51 -5.91 47.15 19.14
CA ASP A 51 -7.11 47.31 18.32
C ASP A 51 -6.76 47.10 16.85
N GLU A 52 -5.68 47.71 16.40
CA GLU A 52 -5.16 47.57 15.04
C GLU A 52 -4.73 46.11 14.74
N LEU A 53 -4.07 45.44 15.69
CA LEU A 53 -3.69 44.04 15.55
C LEU A 53 -4.91 43.09 15.45
N TYR A 54 -5.97 43.38 16.19
CA TYR A 54 -7.19 42.60 16.11
C TYR A 54 -7.89 42.76 14.76
N GLU A 55 -8.00 43.99 14.25
CA GLU A 55 -8.54 44.28 12.92
C GLU A 55 -7.67 43.64 11.81
N LEU A 56 -6.35 43.68 11.96
CA LEU A 56 -5.42 43.00 11.06
C LEU A 56 -5.67 41.46 11.06
N MET A 57 -5.84 40.86 12.23
CA MET A 57 -6.16 39.44 12.36
C MET A 57 -7.45 39.09 11.65
N LEU A 58 -8.50 39.91 11.75
CA LEU A 58 -9.77 39.68 11.05
C LEU A 58 -9.59 39.78 9.53
N SER A 59 -8.81 40.76 9.06
CA SER A 59 -8.49 40.88 7.63
C SER A 59 -7.75 39.68 7.12
N VAL A 60 -6.69 39.25 7.81
CA VAL A 60 -5.91 38.05 7.43
C VAL A 60 -6.76 36.78 7.46
N ALA A 61 -7.63 36.61 8.46
CA ALA A 61 -8.55 35.48 8.51
C ALA A 61 -9.48 35.44 7.29
N THR A 62 -9.96 36.63 6.87
CA THR A 62 -10.80 36.75 5.65
C THR A 62 -10.02 36.40 4.40
N ASP A 63 -8.75 36.82 4.27
CA ASP A 63 -7.89 36.52 3.13
C ASP A 63 -7.60 35.02 2.99
N PHE A 64 -7.54 34.29 4.12
CA PHE A 64 -7.38 32.84 4.16
C PHE A 64 -8.70 32.06 4.06
N ASP A 65 -9.83 32.73 3.88
CA ASP A 65 -11.18 32.14 3.90
C ASP A 65 -11.45 31.35 5.19
N ILE A 66 -11.03 31.94 6.32
CA ILE A 66 -11.17 31.33 7.65
C ILE A 66 -12.20 32.13 8.45
N PRO A 67 -13.21 31.50 9.06
CA PRO A 67 -14.08 32.17 10.04
C PRO A 67 -13.27 32.76 11.16
N ASN A 68 -13.72 33.89 11.73
CA ASN A 68 -12.99 34.58 12.82
C ASN A 68 -12.51 33.57 13.88
N PRO A 69 -11.19 33.31 14.00
CA PRO A 69 -10.63 32.32 14.90
C PRO A 69 -10.65 32.77 16.38
N PHE A 70 -10.83 34.07 16.62
CA PHE A 70 -10.87 34.65 17.93
C PHE A 70 -12.04 35.64 18.07
N PRO A 71 -13.27 35.14 18.36
CA PRO A 71 -14.43 36.02 18.56
C PRO A 71 -14.23 37.05 19.68
N GLU A 72 -13.41 36.73 20.69
CA GLU A 72 -13.08 37.60 21.81
C GLU A 72 -11.68 38.23 21.60
N LYS A 73 -11.63 39.55 21.49
CA LYS A 73 -10.39 40.31 21.30
C LYS A 73 -9.34 40.02 22.39
N ASP A 74 -9.75 40.01 23.67
CA ASP A 74 -8.84 39.75 24.78
C ASP A 74 -8.15 38.40 24.65
N ARG A 75 -8.87 37.39 24.19
CA ARG A 75 -8.32 36.06 23.95
C ARG A 75 -7.27 36.06 22.83
N PHE A 76 -7.52 36.80 21.74
CA PHE A 76 -6.54 36.98 20.68
C PHE A 76 -5.26 37.62 21.22
N ILE A 77 -5.38 38.69 22.00
CA ILE A 77 -4.24 39.42 22.57
C ILE A 77 -3.41 38.51 23.48
N ASP A 78 -4.05 37.73 24.34
CA ASP A 78 -3.35 36.80 25.24
C ASP A 78 -2.55 35.75 24.46
N VAL A 79 -3.14 35.17 23.42
CA VAL A 79 -2.46 34.19 22.53
C VAL A 79 -1.32 34.88 21.78
N TYR A 80 -1.56 36.03 21.18
CA TYR A 80 -0.57 36.80 20.43
C TYR A 80 0.66 37.16 21.29
N ARG A 81 0.44 37.65 22.51
CA ARG A 81 1.53 37.92 23.48
C ARG A 81 2.32 36.70 23.85
N THR A 82 1.63 35.56 24.02
CA THR A 82 2.30 34.30 24.32
C THR A 82 3.22 33.89 23.17
N LEU A 83 2.79 34.13 21.93
CA LEU A 83 3.56 33.77 20.73
C LEU A 83 4.77 34.70 20.50
N GLN A 84 4.72 35.95 20.92
CA GLN A 84 5.88 36.88 20.82
C GLN A 84 7.14 36.35 21.54
N GLY A 85 6.99 35.43 22.49
CA GLY A 85 8.11 34.79 23.19
C GLY A 85 8.67 33.54 22.51
N PHE A 86 8.10 33.12 21.39
CA PHE A 86 8.54 31.93 20.66
C PHE A 86 9.38 32.30 19.44
N GLU A 87 10.27 31.38 19.03
CA GLU A 87 10.98 31.51 17.77
C GLU A 87 10.02 31.53 16.56
N LYS A 88 10.48 32.14 15.47
CA LYS A 88 9.68 32.27 14.24
C LYS A 88 9.29 30.90 13.70
N LEU A 89 8.01 30.72 13.45
CA LEU A 89 7.49 29.56 12.75
C LEU A 89 7.72 29.75 11.24
N SER A 90 8.12 28.69 10.56
CA SER A 90 8.12 28.63 9.09
C SER A 90 6.72 28.31 8.54
N TRP A 91 6.49 28.54 7.25
CA TRP A 91 5.26 28.10 6.60
C TRP A 91 5.21 26.56 6.48
N THR A 92 6.36 25.91 6.40
CA THR A 92 6.49 24.45 6.52
C THR A 92 5.96 23.97 7.88
N ASP A 93 6.31 24.66 8.99
CA ASP A 93 5.75 24.35 10.31
C ASP A 93 4.22 24.44 10.32
N VAL A 94 3.64 25.48 9.69
CA VAL A 94 2.19 25.63 9.59
C VAL A 94 1.54 24.45 8.87
N LEU A 95 2.16 23.97 7.79
CA LEU A 95 1.66 22.80 7.05
C LEU A 95 1.83 21.50 7.84
N GLU A 96 2.90 21.35 8.61
CA GLU A 96 3.21 20.13 9.33
C GLU A 96 2.43 19.96 10.63
N TYR A 97 2.28 21.01 11.42
CA TYR A 97 1.80 20.90 12.79
C TYR A 97 0.28 20.96 12.96
N GLY A 98 -0.46 21.26 11.91
CA GLY A 98 -1.89 21.51 12.02
C GLY A 98 -2.76 20.32 12.34
N ASP A 99 -2.42 19.13 11.89
CA ASP A 99 -3.15 17.88 12.20
C ASP A 99 -2.29 16.65 11.91
N VAL A 100 -1.47 16.28 12.87
CA VAL A 100 -0.49 15.18 12.75
C VAL A 100 -1.13 13.81 12.51
N LYS A 101 -2.43 13.63 12.78
CA LYS A 101 -3.07 12.32 12.72
C LYS A 101 -3.96 12.09 11.52
N SER A 102 -4.44 13.11 10.84
CA SER A 102 -5.42 12.96 9.75
C SER A 102 -4.85 13.19 8.35
N LYS A 103 -3.63 13.70 8.20
CA LYS A 103 -3.07 14.06 6.90
C LYS A 103 -2.26 12.94 6.28
N PHE A 104 -2.57 12.69 5.01
CA PHE A 104 -1.76 11.86 4.15
C PHE A 104 -0.52 12.68 3.75
N ARG A 105 0.66 12.24 4.18
CA ARG A 105 1.96 12.84 3.83
C ARG A 105 2.79 11.84 3.05
N VAL A 106 3.54 12.34 2.10
CA VAL A 106 4.52 11.54 1.37
C VAL A 106 5.73 11.30 2.29
N PRO A 107 6.15 10.05 2.51
CA PRO A 107 7.35 9.75 3.27
C PRO A 107 8.62 10.26 2.57
N GLU A 108 9.59 10.75 3.34
CA GLU A 108 10.87 11.27 2.83
C GLU A 108 11.53 10.31 1.84
N SER A 109 11.64 9.04 2.19
CA SER A 109 12.27 8.05 1.33
C SER A 109 11.55 7.82 -0.01
N VAL A 110 10.24 8.10 -0.07
CA VAL A 110 9.49 8.07 -1.34
C VAL A 110 9.81 9.30 -2.17
N VAL A 111 9.90 10.47 -1.52
CA VAL A 111 10.33 11.70 -2.19
C VAL A 111 11.75 11.56 -2.72
N ASP A 112 12.66 10.99 -1.95
CA ASP A 112 14.06 10.75 -2.37
C ASP A 112 14.13 9.82 -3.60
N GLU A 113 13.26 8.79 -3.69
CA GLU A 113 13.17 7.94 -4.89
C GLU A 113 12.58 8.71 -6.09
N MET A 114 11.57 9.55 -5.87
CA MET A 114 10.99 10.39 -6.92
C MET A 114 11.99 11.45 -7.41
N GLU A 115 12.78 12.02 -6.51
CA GLU A 115 13.79 13.05 -6.80
C GLU A 115 14.89 12.56 -7.75
N LYS A 116 15.15 11.25 -7.81
CA LYS A 116 16.09 10.65 -8.78
C LYS A 116 15.69 10.83 -10.25
N ASN A 117 14.47 11.25 -10.52
CA ASN A 117 13.98 11.53 -11.87
C ASN A 117 14.30 12.96 -12.35
N PHE A 118 14.84 13.84 -11.49
CA PHE A 118 15.40 15.11 -11.95
C PHE A 118 16.64 14.86 -12.80
N ILE A 119 16.78 15.66 -13.84
CA ILE A 119 17.94 15.67 -14.73
C ILE A 119 18.68 17.02 -14.60
N GLU A 120 19.92 17.08 -15.05
CA GLU A 120 20.66 18.35 -15.10
C GLU A 120 20.01 19.32 -16.10
N GLY A 121 19.88 20.59 -15.70
CA GLY A 121 19.33 21.67 -16.49
C GLY A 121 17.88 22.01 -16.17
N PHE A 122 17.34 22.96 -16.91
CA PHE A 122 16.00 23.50 -16.69
C PHE A 122 14.91 22.45 -16.98
N GLN A 123 13.99 22.32 -16.06
CA GLN A 123 12.77 21.50 -16.19
C GLN A 123 11.53 22.28 -15.75
N GLU A 124 10.42 22.08 -16.46
CA GLU A 124 9.08 22.43 -15.98
C GLU A 124 8.55 21.28 -15.12
N VAL A 125 8.41 21.50 -13.84
CA VAL A 125 8.05 20.47 -12.84
C VAL A 125 6.64 20.71 -12.32
N LEU A 126 5.79 19.69 -12.31
CA LEU A 126 4.47 19.73 -11.66
C LEU A 126 4.47 18.87 -10.40
N ILE A 127 4.04 19.44 -9.29
CA ILE A 127 3.73 18.70 -8.06
C ILE A 127 2.25 18.94 -7.72
N PRO A 128 1.35 18.04 -8.12
CA PRO A 128 -0.06 18.15 -7.77
C PRO A 128 -0.31 17.72 -6.33
N GLU A 129 -1.36 18.32 -5.70
CA GLU A 129 -1.67 18.11 -4.28
C GLU A 129 -0.42 18.34 -3.41
N ALA A 130 0.26 19.47 -3.66
CA ALA A 130 1.58 19.79 -3.15
C ALA A 130 1.64 19.80 -1.61
N GLU A 131 0.52 20.05 -0.93
CA GLU A 131 0.40 19.98 0.52
C GLU A 131 0.82 18.62 1.11
N LYS A 132 0.77 17.54 0.31
CA LYS A 132 1.23 16.21 0.72
C LYS A 132 2.76 16.10 0.81
N PHE A 133 3.46 16.96 0.08
CA PHE A 133 4.92 17.04 0.02
C PHE A 133 5.47 18.14 0.95
N SER A 134 4.64 18.77 1.78
CA SER A 134 4.96 19.96 2.55
C SER A 134 6.33 19.96 3.25
N PRO A 135 6.80 18.86 3.87
CA PRO A 135 8.10 18.87 4.56
C PRO A 135 9.30 19.00 3.62
N PHE A 136 9.10 18.77 2.32
CA PHE A 136 10.17 18.63 1.35
C PHE A 136 10.11 19.66 0.21
N LEU A 137 9.05 20.47 0.12
CA LEU A 137 8.86 21.41 -0.99
C LEU A 137 9.98 22.44 -1.07
N GLU A 138 10.33 23.09 0.05
CA GLU A 138 11.44 24.06 0.08
C GLU A 138 12.75 23.39 -0.32
N ARG A 139 13.05 22.20 0.21
CA ARG A 139 14.24 21.42 -0.17
C ARG A 139 14.28 21.12 -1.67
N LEU A 140 13.16 20.66 -2.25
CA LEU A 140 13.09 20.32 -3.67
C LEU A 140 13.31 21.56 -4.55
N VAL A 141 12.68 22.68 -4.21
CA VAL A 141 12.84 23.94 -4.96
C VAL A 141 14.27 24.47 -4.84
N ASP A 142 14.85 24.45 -3.64
CA ASP A 142 16.22 24.94 -3.41
C ASP A 142 17.28 24.04 -4.06
N THR A 143 17.08 22.74 -4.05
CA THR A 143 18.01 21.78 -4.66
C THR A 143 17.99 21.90 -6.19
N HIS A 144 16.82 22.11 -6.78
CA HIS A 144 16.60 22.19 -8.21
C HIS A 144 16.25 23.61 -8.65
N TYR A 145 17.01 24.58 -8.16
CA TYR A 145 16.80 26.04 -8.30
C TYR A 145 16.79 26.52 -9.75
N ASP A 146 17.29 25.74 -10.69
CA ASP A 146 17.29 26.00 -12.13
C ASP A 146 16.01 25.49 -12.83
N SER A 147 15.08 24.87 -12.09
CA SER A 147 13.82 24.36 -12.60
C SER A 147 12.64 25.27 -12.18
N HIS A 148 11.60 25.28 -13.00
CA HIS A 148 10.36 26.00 -12.70
C HIS A 148 9.31 25.03 -12.15
N PHE A 149 8.77 25.33 -10.99
CA PHE A 149 7.82 24.49 -10.29
C PHE A 149 6.39 25.04 -10.39
N THR A 150 5.46 24.21 -10.84
CA THR A 150 4.03 24.41 -10.70
C THR A 150 3.53 23.55 -9.55
N LEU A 151 3.15 24.17 -8.43
CA LEU A 151 2.56 23.48 -7.28
C LEU A 151 1.05 23.65 -7.31
N THR A 152 0.31 22.56 -7.26
CA THR A 152 -1.16 22.64 -7.32
C THR A 152 -1.83 22.03 -6.11
N THR A 153 -2.98 22.56 -5.73
CA THR A 153 -3.87 22.03 -4.69
C THR A 153 -5.32 22.32 -5.02
N MET A 154 -6.24 21.50 -4.52
CA MET A 154 -7.68 21.78 -4.64
C MET A 154 -8.21 22.66 -3.51
N ASP A 155 -7.55 22.67 -2.36
CA ASP A 155 -8.00 23.34 -1.13
C ASP A 155 -7.55 24.81 -1.12
N ALA A 156 -8.49 25.73 -0.97
CA ALA A 156 -8.22 27.17 -0.95
C ALA A 156 -7.27 27.58 0.18
N PHE A 157 -7.34 26.91 1.35
CA PHE A 157 -6.45 27.17 2.45
C PHE A 157 -5.00 26.79 2.11
N TYR A 158 -4.77 25.59 1.56
CA TYR A 158 -3.42 25.19 1.14
C TYR A 158 -2.89 26.04 -0.01
N TYR A 159 -3.75 26.44 -0.94
CA TYR A 159 -3.38 27.40 -1.97
C TYR A 159 -2.79 28.70 -1.37
N ARG A 160 -3.45 29.27 -0.35
CA ARG A 160 -2.97 30.47 0.34
C ARG A 160 -1.67 30.22 1.08
N VAL A 161 -1.57 29.14 1.83
CA VAL A 161 -0.34 28.81 2.59
C VAL A 161 0.84 28.59 1.66
N LEU A 162 0.67 27.86 0.55
CA LEU A 162 1.72 27.67 -0.44
C LEU A 162 2.13 28.97 -1.12
N THR A 163 1.17 29.88 -1.40
CA THR A 163 1.46 31.21 -1.94
C THR A 163 2.32 32.02 -0.98
N GLU A 164 2.02 31.99 0.30
CA GLU A 164 2.85 32.66 1.32
C GLU A 164 4.23 32.01 1.50
N MET A 165 4.29 30.67 1.40
CA MET A 165 5.53 29.91 1.55
C MET A 165 6.56 30.25 0.47
N PHE A 166 6.10 30.52 -0.76
CA PHE A 166 6.95 30.82 -1.91
C PHE A 166 6.79 32.27 -2.40
N ASP A 167 6.31 33.18 -1.54
CA ASP A 167 6.17 34.60 -1.90
C ASP A 167 7.50 35.20 -2.37
N GLY A 168 7.48 35.84 -3.53
CA GLY A 168 8.67 36.41 -4.16
C GLY A 168 9.61 35.44 -4.86
N ASN A 169 9.30 34.14 -4.92
CA ASN A 169 10.07 33.17 -5.70
C ASN A 169 9.51 33.05 -7.13
N GLU A 170 10.18 33.66 -8.10
CA GLU A 170 9.77 33.68 -9.52
C GLU A 170 9.83 32.29 -10.20
N MET A 171 10.47 31.29 -9.56
CA MET A 171 10.59 29.93 -10.10
C MET A 171 9.46 29.01 -9.59
N VAL A 172 8.47 29.55 -8.85
CA VAL A 172 7.39 28.75 -8.28
C VAL A 172 6.04 29.39 -8.58
N ASP A 173 5.22 28.69 -9.34
CA ASP A 173 3.81 29.04 -9.57
C ASP A 173 2.89 28.18 -8.69
N ILE A 174 1.98 28.84 -7.97
CA ILE A 174 0.95 28.16 -7.18
C ILE A 174 -0.39 28.26 -7.91
N LYS A 175 -1.07 27.11 -8.12
CA LYS A 175 -2.36 27.07 -8.80
C LYS A 175 -3.39 26.28 -8.00
N GLN A 176 -4.61 26.85 -7.89
CA GLN A 176 -5.73 26.13 -7.32
C GLN A 176 -6.46 25.37 -8.42
N THR A 177 -6.25 24.06 -8.51
CA THR A 177 -6.84 23.21 -9.56
C THR A 177 -7.04 21.76 -9.10
N ASN A 178 -7.86 21.03 -9.84
CA ASN A 178 -8.24 19.65 -9.54
C ASN A 178 -7.76 18.69 -10.63
N ILE A 179 -6.72 17.91 -10.35
CA ILE A 179 -6.13 16.95 -11.28
C ILE A 179 -7.05 15.80 -11.68
N TYR A 180 -8.19 15.63 -11.00
CA TYR A 180 -9.19 14.61 -11.31
C TYR A 180 -10.25 15.10 -12.32
N GLN A 181 -10.14 16.35 -12.77
CA GLN A 181 -10.94 16.91 -13.86
C GLN A 181 -10.16 16.90 -15.16
N TYR A 182 -10.83 16.50 -16.24
CA TYR A 182 -10.25 16.58 -17.58
C TYR A 182 -9.88 18.03 -17.91
N GLU A 183 -8.76 18.23 -18.61
CA GLU A 183 -8.25 19.58 -18.95
C GLU A 183 -8.02 20.50 -17.74
N PHE A 184 -7.56 19.95 -16.58
CA PHE A 184 -7.26 20.74 -15.39
C PHE A 184 -6.20 21.83 -15.63
N THR A 185 -5.38 21.68 -16.68
CA THR A 185 -4.40 22.65 -17.17
C THR A 185 -4.18 22.47 -18.67
N SER A 186 -3.72 23.53 -19.36
CA SER A 186 -3.26 23.45 -20.75
C SER A 186 -1.74 23.25 -20.85
N GLU A 187 -1.03 23.28 -19.74
CA GLU A 187 0.42 23.19 -19.68
C GLU A 187 0.91 21.74 -19.74
N LYS A 188 2.15 21.58 -20.17
CA LYS A 188 2.85 20.30 -20.18
C LYS A 188 4.18 20.41 -19.46
N TYR A 189 4.61 19.32 -18.85
CA TYR A 189 5.71 19.26 -17.90
C TYR A 189 6.78 18.27 -18.32
N ASP A 190 8.03 18.57 -17.98
CA ASP A 190 9.18 17.68 -18.15
C ASP A 190 9.18 16.61 -17.05
N LEU A 191 8.75 16.98 -15.83
CA LEU A 191 8.67 16.09 -14.69
C LEU A 191 7.37 16.32 -13.91
N ILE A 192 6.68 15.24 -13.57
CA ILE A 192 5.51 15.27 -12.70
C ILE A 192 5.75 14.32 -11.52
N LEU A 193 5.65 14.84 -10.29
CA LEU A 193 5.75 14.04 -9.05
C LEU A 193 4.39 13.97 -8.37
N SER A 194 3.78 12.79 -8.26
CA SER A 194 2.41 12.67 -7.76
C SER A 194 2.18 11.51 -6.79
N VAL A 195 1.43 11.80 -5.74
CA VAL A 195 0.85 10.79 -4.85
C VAL A 195 -0.65 11.09 -4.72
N PRO A 196 -1.48 10.57 -5.64
CA PRO A 196 -2.90 10.87 -5.69
C PRO A 196 -3.66 10.31 -4.49
N VAL A 197 -4.92 10.69 -4.33
CA VAL A 197 -5.81 10.14 -3.31
C VAL A 197 -6.19 8.69 -3.69
N PHE A 198 -6.03 7.76 -2.73
CA PHE A 198 -6.37 6.35 -2.93
C PHE A 198 -7.78 6.01 -2.45
N GLY A 199 -8.45 5.10 -3.17
CA GLY A 199 -9.69 4.48 -2.72
C GLY A 199 -10.93 5.37 -2.79
N ILE A 200 -10.86 6.55 -3.38
CA ILE A 200 -12.02 7.38 -3.69
C ILE A 200 -12.46 7.09 -5.11
N ARG A 201 -13.78 6.93 -5.28
CA ARG A 201 -14.41 6.73 -6.57
C ARG A 201 -15.32 7.90 -6.91
N ASP A 202 -15.20 8.43 -8.13
CA ASP A 202 -16.11 9.43 -8.66
C ASP A 202 -17.54 8.85 -8.74
N LYS A 203 -18.48 9.47 -7.99
CA LYS A 203 -19.88 9.04 -7.91
C LYS A 203 -20.78 9.77 -8.93
N VAL A 204 -20.33 10.91 -9.43
CA VAL A 204 -21.19 11.86 -10.16
C VAL A 204 -21.11 11.66 -11.67
N CYS A 205 -20.22 10.80 -12.17
CA CYS A 205 -20.00 10.58 -13.61
C CYS A 205 -19.64 11.86 -14.39
N GLU A 206 -19.05 12.85 -13.75
CA GLU A 206 -18.61 14.08 -14.41
C GLU A 206 -17.41 13.86 -15.33
N ASN A 207 -16.68 12.74 -15.12
CA ASN A 207 -15.46 12.38 -15.85
C ASN A 207 -15.72 11.18 -16.78
N SER A 208 -16.58 11.35 -17.78
CA SER A 208 -16.86 10.31 -18.79
C SER A 208 -15.71 10.09 -19.77
N GLU A 209 -14.73 11.01 -19.79
CA GLU A 209 -13.58 11.01 -20.67
C GLU A 209 -12.51 10.00 -20.25
N PHE A 210 -12.49 9.59 -18.97
CA PHE A 210 -11.49 8.66 -18.42
C PHE A 210 -11.95 7.20 -18.48
N ILE A 211 -10.98 6.29 -18.66
CA ILE A 211 -11.21 4.84 -18.69
C ILE A 211 -11.72 4.33 -17.33
N CYS A 212 -11.15 4.84 -16.24
CA CYS A 212 -11.50 4.48 -14.87
C CYS A 212 -12.25 5.60 -14.16
N ARG A 213 -12.91 5.25 -13.04
CA ARG A 213 -13.62 6.21 -12.17
C ARG A 213 -12.99 6.36 -10.79
N ASP A 214 -11.93 5.64 -10.52
CA ASP A 214 -11.22 5.74 -9.25
C ASP A 214 -10.16 6.83 -9.37
N TYR A 215 -10.06 7.72 -8.39
CA TYR A 215 -9.21 8.91 -8.45
C TYR A 215 -7.74 8.59 -8.72
N ASP A 216 -7.20 7.54 -8.10
CA ASP A 216 -5.84 7.08 -8.35
C ASP A 216 -5.60 6.67 -9.83
N MET A 217 -6.60 6.08 -10.47
CA MET A 217 -6.53 5.69 -11.89
C MET A 217 -6.76 6.89 -12.82
N ILE A 218 -7.69 7.80 -12.46
CA ILE A 218 -7.88 9.08 -13.19
C ILE A 218 -6.58 9.89 -13.14
N ALA A 219 -5.93 9.96 -11.98
CA ALA A 219 -4.71 10.74 -11.83
C ALA A 219 -3.60 10.27 -12.78
N VAL A 220 -3.31 8.96 -12.84
CA VAL A 220 -2.26 8.47 -13.74
C VAL A 220 -2.58 8.72 -15.20
N GLU A 221 -3.84 8.51 -15.62
CA GLU A 221 -4.29 8.77 -16.99
C GLU A 221 -4.17 10.26 -17.33
N ASN A 222 -4.70 11.13 -16.49
CA ASN A 222 -4.72 12.57 -16.73
C ASN A 222 -3.33 13.20 -16.66
N LEU A 223 -2.52 12.85 -15.68
CA LEU A 223 -1.17 13.42 -15.54
C LEU A 223 -0.26 12.97 -16.68
N ALA A 224 -0.39 11.72 -17.16
CA ALA A 224 0.37 11.26 -18.30
C ALA A 224 0.07 12.06 -19.59
N LEU A 225 -1.18 12.51 -19.79
CA LEU A 225 -1.54 13.38 -20.92
C LEU A 225 -0.84 14.75 -20.91
N HIS A 226 -0.36 15.19 -19.74
CA HIS A 226 0.31 16.49 -19.55
C HIS A 226 1.84 16.39 -19.54
N LEU A 227 2.42 15.27 -20.00
CA LEU A 227 3.86 15.14 -20.23
C LEU A 227 4.27 15.81 -21.54
N LYS A 228 5.45 16.45 -21.55
CA LYS A 228 6.16 16.86 -22.75
C LYS A 228 6.80 15.64 -23.45
N SER A 229 7.42 15.85 -24.61
CA SER A 229 8.32 14.85 -25.21
C SER A 229 9.48 14.56 -24.25
N GLU A 230 9.83 13.29 -24.07
CA GLU A 230 10.82 12.80 -23.08
C GLU A 230 10.44 13.10 -21.61
N GLY A 231 9.23 13.57 -21.37
CA GLY A 231 8.73 13.87 -20.02
C GLY A 231 8.55 12.62 -19.16
N ILE A 232 8.65 12.80 -17.84
CA ILE A 232 8.59 11.75 -16.84
C ILE A 232 7.45 12.02 -15.85
N LEU A 233 6.60 11.01 -15.62
CA LEU A 233 5.65 10.96 -14.52
C LEU A 233 6.15 9.95 -13.48
N SER A 234 6.49 10.43 -12.29
CA SER A 234 6.80 9.61 -11.13
C SER A 234 5.60 9.62 -10.19
N ILE A 235 4.89 8.49 -10.08
CA ILE A 235 3.59 8.41 -9.42
C ILE A 235 3.45 7.19 -8.53
N VAL A 236 2.94 7.39 -7.31
CA VAL A 236 2.58 6.28 -6.41
C VAL A 236 1.15 5.84 -6.67
N LEU A 237 0.96 4.54 -6.90
CA LEU A 237 -0.36 3.96 -7.16
C LEU A 237 -0.62 2.73 -6.27
N PRO A 238 -1.88 2.42 -5.95
CA PRO A 238 -2.24 1.17 -5.30
C PRO A 238 -1.86 -0.05 -6.15
N ALA A 239 -1.45 -1.13 -5.49
CA ALA A 239 -1.03 -2.37 -6.16
C ALA A 239 -2.09 -2.95 -7.12
N ARG A 240 -3.37 -2.61 -6.96
CA ARG A 240 -4.43 -3.09 -7.85
C ARG A 240 -4.22 -2.73 -9.33
N ILE A 241 -3.47 -1.66 -9.64
CA ILE A 241 -3.16 -1.32 -11.03
C ILE A 241 -2.38 -2.44 -11.72
N THR A 242 -1.58 -3.19 -10.98
CA THR A 242 -0.72 -4.23 -11.56
C THR A 242 -1.47 -5.49 -11.99
N PHE A 243 -2.64 -5.79 -11.41
CA PHE A 243 -3.32 -7.07 -11.62
C PHE A 243 -4.83 -6.99 -11.87
N ALA A 244 -5.50 -5.88 -11.56
CA ALA A 244 -6.95 -5.82 -11.68
C ALA A 244 -7.39 -5.89 -13.17
N GLY A 245 -8.51 -6.58 -13.40
CA GLY A 245 -9.17 -6.70 -14.70
C GLY A 245 -10.13 -5.55 -15.02
N GLY A 246 -10.91 -5.69 -16.09
CA GLY A 246 -11.87 -4.69 -16.53
C GLY A 246 -11.21 -3.37 -16.91
N ASN A 247 -11.81 -2.24 -16.56
CA ASN A 247 -11.32 -0.91 -16.92
C ASN A 247 -9.86 -0.66 -16.47
N VAL A 248 -9.41 -1.27 -15.37
CA VAL A 248 -8.01 -1.12 -14.93
C VAL A 248 -7.05 -1.84 -15.90
N ARG A 249 -7.47 -2.96 -16.46
CA ARG A 249 -6.72 -3.62 -17.53
C ARG A 249 -6.67 -2.76 -18.80
N GLU A 250 -7.81 -2.20 -19.21
CA GLU A 250 -7.88 -1.27 -20.35
C GLU A 250 -6.98 -0.05 -20.14
N LEU A 251 -6.92 0.48 -18.92
CA LEU A 251 -6.00 1.57 -18.58
C LEU A 251 -4.53 1.17 -18.71
N ARG A 252 -4.14 -0.05 -18.25
CA ARG A 252 -2.76 -0.54 -18.46
C ARG A 252 -2.42 -0.66 -19.94
N GLU A 253 -3.31 -1.27 -20.72
CA GLU A 253 -3.15 -1.42 -22.18
C GLU A 253 -3.03 -0.05 -22.86
N PHE A 254 -3.83 0.93 -22.44
CA PHE A 254 -3.74 2.31 -22.92
C PHE A 254 -2.38 2.93 -22.56
N LEU A 255 -1.96 2.85 -21.29
CA LEU A 255 -0.68 3.41 -20.85
C LEU A 255 0.50 2.79 -21.60
N GLN A 256 0.52 1.47 -21.80
CA GLN A 256 1.59 0.80 -22.58
C GLN A 256 1.54 1.14 -24.07
N SER A 257 0.38 1.47 -24.62
CA SER A 257 0.28 1.85 -26.04
C SER A 257 0.75 3.27 -26.34
N MET A 258 0.70 4.16 -25.34
CA MET A 258 0.97 5.59 -25.50
C MET A 258 2.27 6.05 -24.85
N TYR A 259 2.74 5.32 -23.84
CA TYR A 259 3.88 5.65 -22.99
C TYR A 259 4.74 4.40 -22.75
N CYS A 260 5.98 4.62 -22.30
CA CYS A 260 6.85 3.56 -21.83
C CYS A 260 6.93 3.55 -20.31
N LEU A 261 6.92 2.36 -19.71
CA LEU A 261 7.28 2.17 -18.31
C LEU A 261 8.79 2.16 -18.18
N LYS A 262 9.36 3.05 -17.38
CA LYS A 262 10.79 3.08 -17.09
C LYS A 262 11.13 2.28 -15.84
N GLU A 263 10.27 2.37 -14.81
CA GLU A 263 10.49 1.66 -13.55
C GLU A 263 9.16 1.32 -12.86
N ILE A 264 9.11 0.16 -12.21
CA ILE A 264 8.09 -0.27 -11.27
C ILE A 264 8.76 -0.65 -9.96
N SER A 265 8.53 0.12 -8.92
CA SER A 265 9.13 -0.06 -7.60
C SER A 265 8.09 -0.50 -6.56
N ASP A 266 8.20 -1.73 -6.07
CA ASP A 266 7.32 -2.29 -5.03
C ASP A 266 7.70 -1.76 -3.66
N LEU A 267 6.86 -0.89 -3.08
CA LEU A 267 7.08 -0.25 -1.78
C LEU A 267 6.66 -1.17 -0.63
N PRO A 268 7.37 -1.16 0.52
CA PRO A 268 7.00 -1.99 1.66
C PRO A 268 5.65 -1.59 2.25
N SER A 269 4.86 -2.59 2.67
CA SER A 269 3.57 -2.34 3.33
C SER A 269 3.73 -1.49 4.58
N GLY A 270 2.89 -0.45 4.75
CA GLY A 270 2.97 0.49 5.88
C GLY A 270 4.00 1.62 5.68
N ILE A 271 4.48 1.84 4.46
CA ILE A 271 5.27 3.04 4.11
C ILE A 271 4.45 4.30 4.40
N PHE A 272 3.17 4.33 4.04
CA PHE A 272 2.24 5.40 4.40
C PHE A 272 1.53 5.09 5.71
N ASP A 273 1.56 6.02 6.68
CA ASP A 273 1.03 5.80 8.04
C ASP A 273 -0.49 5.64 8.09
N ASN A 274 -1.20 6.34 7.22
CA ASN A 274 -2.66 6.46 7.29
C ASN A 274 -3.40 5.48 6.37
N THR A 275 -2.71 4.53 5.77
CA THR A 275 -3.32 3.53 4.90
C THR A 275 -2.64 2.17 5.00
N GLY A 276 -3.44 1.11 5.03
CA GLY A 276 -2.96 -0.26 4.86
C GLY A 276 -2.87 -0.70 3.40
N VAL A 277 -3.07 0.22 2.45
CA VAL A 277 -3.03 -0.07 1.02
C VAL A 277 -1.60 -0.35 0.59
N LYS A 278 -1.38 -1.48 -0.05
CA LYS A 278 -0.11 -1.80 -0.73
C LYS A 278 0.04 -0.90 -1.94
N THR A 279 1.18 -0.23 -2.05
CA THR A 279 1.48 0.75 -3.10
C THR A 279 2.77 0.42 -3.83
N LEU A 280 2.86 0.91 -5.05
CA LEU A 280 4.07 0.90 -5.87
C LEU A 280 4.34 2.30 -6.40
N LEU A 281 5.61 2.61 -6.61
CA LEU A 281 6.05 3.81 -7.31
C LEU A 281 6.31 3.44 -8.78
N PHE A 282 5.68 4.17 -9.69
CA PHE A 282 5.84 4.01 -11.14
C PHE A 282 6.57 5.19 -11.73
N THR A 283 7.49 4.94 -12.63
CA THR A 283 8.11 5.94 -13.50
C THR A 283 7.66 5.66 -14.93
N ILE A 284 6.83 6.55 -15.47
CA ILE A 284 6.25 6.49 -16.82
C ILE A 284 6.85 7.61 -17.64
N THR A 285 7.16 7.36 -18.90
CA THR A 285 7.78 8.36 -19.79
C THR A 285 7.15 8.36 -21.18
N THR A 286 7.18 9.52 -21.83
CA THR A 286 6.93 9.66 -23.28
C THR A 286 8.17 9.34 -24.13
N GLY A 287 9.34 9.23 -23.48
CA GLY A 287 10.57 8.76 -24.10
C GLY A 287 10.52 7.26 -24.39
N ARG A 288 11.41 6.77 -25.23
CA ARG A 288 11.52 5.34 -25.53
C ARG A 288 12.43 4.64 -24.54
N THR A 289 12.03 3.47 -24.10
CA THR A 289 12.86 2.52 -23.35
C THR A 289 12.49 1.12 -23.81
N ASP A 290 13.50 0.26 -23.96
CA ASP A 290 13.30 -1.14 -24.32
C ASP A 290 13.23 -2.03 -23.06
N GLU A 291 13.64 -1.50 -21.92
CA GLU A 291 13.75 -2.21 -20.65
C GLU A 291 12.98 -1.47 -19.55
N VAL A 292 12.28 -2.23 -18.73
CA VAL A 292 11.57 -1.76 -17.53
C VAL A 292 12.33 -2.25 -16.31
N THR A 293 12.82 -1.33 -15.47
CA THR A 293 13.46 -1.67 -14.20
C THR A 293 12.40 -2.05 -13.18
N ILE A 294 12.58 -3.18 -12.51
CA ILE A 294 11.69 -3.66 -11.46
C ILE A 294 12.46 -3.70 -10.15
N LYS A 295 11.97 -3.00 -9.13
CA LYS A 295 12.61 -2.96 -7.80
C LYS A 295 11.65 -3.44 -6.73
N LYS A 296 12.20 -4.08 -5.71
CA LYS A 296 11.49 -4.43 -4.50
C LYS A 296 12.17 -3.81 -3.30
N PHE A 297 11.46 -2.93 -2.62
CA PHE A 297 11.95 -2.25 -1.44
C PHE A 297 11.51 -2.92 -0.15
N VAL A 298 12.37 -2.85 0.85
CA VAL A 298 12.10 -3.19 2.24
C VAL A 298 12.53 -2.01 3.13
N PHE A 299 12.07 -2.00 4.37
CA PHE A 299 12.63 -1.06 5.34
C PHE A 299 14.03 -1.49 5.75
N GLU A 300 14.96 -0.54 5.85
CA GLU A 300 16.32 -0.78 6.36
C GLU A 300 16.29 -1.38 7.77
N ASN A 301 15.30 -1.00 8.60
CA ASN A 301 15.09 -1.51 9.95
C ASN A 301 13.73 -2.19 10.07
N GLU A 302 13.66 -3.38 10.67
CA GLU A 302 12.40 -4.10 10.94
C GLU A 302 11.46 -3.30 11.86
N ASP A 303 11.99 -2.49 12.77
CA ASP A 303 11.24 -1.60 13.66
C ASP A 303 10.90 -0.22 13.06
N ALA A 304 11.16 0.00 11.78
CA ALA A 304 10.92 1.28 11.09
C ALA A 304 9.50 1.82 11.25
N ARG A 305 8.51 0.92 11.31
CA ARG A 305 7.11 1.29 11.56
C ARG A 305 6.86 1.88 12.95
N LYS A 306 7.65 1.45 13.95
CA LYS A 306 7.51 1.90 15.34
C LYS A 306 8.33 3.16 15.60
N THR A 307 9.49 3.27 14.96
CA THR A 307 10.45 4.37 15.18
C THR A 307 10.22 5.57 14.28
N GLY A 308 9.36 5.44 13.26
CA GLY A 308 9.13 6.48 12.25
C GLY A 308 10.26 6.62 11.21
N ASN A 309 11.37 5.93 11.37
CA ASN A 309 12.49 5.94 10.42
C ASN A 309 12.23 4.93 9.28
N LYS A 310 11.57 5.38 8.23
CA LYS A 310 11.10 4.57 7.09
C LYS A 310 12.07 4.60 5.91
N LYS A 311 13.38 4.54 6.16
CA LYS A 311 14.36 4.43 5.09
C LYS A 311 14.14 3.17 4.26
N LEU A 312 14.22 3.32 2.95
CA LEU A 312 14.07 2.25 1.97
C LEU A 312 15.44 1.64 1.63
N LEU A 313 15.45 0.32 1.52
CA LEU A 313 16.57 -0.46 1.00
C LEU A 313 16.06 -1.30 -0.17
N VAL A 314 16.77 -1.31 -1.28
CA VAL A 314 16.49 -2.24 -2.37
C VAL A 314 16.83 -3.65 -1.89
N GLN A 315 15.81 -4.49 -1.77
CA GLN A 315 15.96 -5.89 -1.41
C GLN A 315 16.36 -6.72 -2.63
N ASP A 316 15.73 -6.40 -3.76
CA ASP A 316 15.88 -7.13 -5.01
C ASP A 316 15.59 -6.20 -6.19
N ASP A 317 16.32 -6.35 -7.28
CA ASP A 317 16.10 -5.59 -8.50
C ASP A 317 16.38 -6.44 -9.74
N THR A 318 15.67 -6.13 -10.81
CA THR A 318 15.82 -6.78 -12.10
C THR A 318 15.32 -5.85 -13.20
N PHE A 319 15.38 -6.31 -14.43
CA PHE A 319 14.71 -5.68 -15.56
C PHE A 319 13.93 -6.70 -16.38
N VAL A 320 12.97 -6.22 -17.13
CA VAL A 320 12.17 -7.00 -18.09
C VAL A 320 12.05 -6.19 -19.37
N LEU A 321 12.06 -6.86 -20.51
CA LEU A 321 11.80 -6.17 -21.77
C LEU A 321 10.36 -5.69 -21.84
N GLU A 322 10.11 -4.53 -22.45
CA GLU A 322 8.78 -3.95 -22.54
C GLU A 322 7.80 -4.87 -23.27
N ASP A 323 8.26 -5.51 -24.34
CA ASP A 323 7.45 -6.50 -25.08
C ASP A 323 7.08 -7.71 -24.20
N GLU A 324 8.03 -8.22 -23.39
CA GLU A 324 7.77 -9.32 -22.47
C GLU A 324 6.75 -8.93 -21.39
N LEU A 325 6.87 -7.72 -20.82
CA LEU A 325 5.92 -7.19 -19.85
C LEU A 325 4.52 -7.04 -20.46
N SER A 326 4.44 -6.62 -21.71
CA SER A 326 3.19 -6.52 -22.46
C SER A 326 2.55 -7.90 -22.69
N ASP A 327 3.33 -8.89 -23.05
CA ASP A 327 2.88 -10.27 -23.26
C ASP A 327 2.37 -10.93 -21.97
N MET A 328 2.93 -10.56 -20.81
CA MET A 328 2.45 -11.02 -19.50
C MET A 328 1.01 -10.56 -19.19
N GLY A 329 0.57 -9.43 -19.78
CA GLY A 329 -0.78 -8.85 -19.63
C GLY A 329 -1.08 -8.28 -18.25
N ASP A 330 -0.11 -8.29 -17.33
CA ASP A 330 -0.15 -7.63 -16.02
C ASP A 330 1.24 -7.08 -15.63
N TRP A 331 1.29 -6.27 -14.56
CA TRP A 331 2.52 -5.67 -14.03
C TRP A 331 2.89 -6.23 -12.66
N ASN A 332 2.60 -7.50 -12.44
CA ASN A 332 2.80 -8.12 -11.13
C ASN A 332 4.29 -8.35 -10.86
N VAL A 333 4.87 -7.52 -10.00
CA VAL A 333 6.29 -7.53 -9.62
C VAL A 333 6.75 -8.92 -9.15
N ASN A 334 5.96 -9.60 -8.31
CA ASN A 334 6.35 -10.93 -7.83
C ASN A 334 6.40 -11.95 -8.96
N ARG A 335 5.50 -11.84 -9.95
CA ARG A 335 5.45 -12.72 -11.11
C ARG A 335 6.63 -12.48 -12.06
N ILE A 336 7.07 -11.24 -12.17
CA ILE A 336 8.27 -10.89 -12.94
C ILE A 336 9.50 -11.53 -12.30
N PHE A 337 9.69 -11.37 -10.98
CA PHE A 337 10.79 -12.04 -10.28
C PHE A 337 10.71 -13.57 -10.35
N GLU A 338 9.49 -14.14 -10.30
CA GLU A 338 9.28 -15.58 -10.47
C GLU A 338 9.77 -16.06 -11.85
N SER A 339 9.42 -15.35 -12.93
CA SER A 339 9.80 -15.73 -14.30
C SER A 339 11.31 -15.78 -14.53
N GLN A 340 12.08 -15.06 -13.72
CA GLN A 340 13.54 -14.99 -13.76
C GLN A 340 14.23 -15.86 -12.70
N ASP A 341 13.45 -16.54 -11.85
CA ASP A 341 13.98 -17.43 -10.81
C ASP A 341 14.57 -18.70 -11.46
N GLU A 342 15.80 -19.07 -11.04
CA GLU A 342 16.49 -20.23 -11.60
C GLU A 342 15.72 -21.54 -11.44
N ASP A 343 15.02 -21.73 -10.31
CA ASP A 343 14.25 -22.94 -10.05
C ASP A 343 13.00 -22.97 -10.94
N TRP A 344 12.38 -21.79 -11.17
CA TRP A 344 11.29 -21.66 -12.13
C TRP A 344 11.75 -21.96 -13.57
N ILE A 345 12.87 -21.39 -14.01
CA ILE A 345 13.43 -21.61 -15.34
C ILE A 345 13.75 -23.11 -15.52
N LYS A 346 14.44 -23.74 -14.56
CA LYS A 346 14.71 -25.18 -14.57
C LYS A 346 13.44 -26.00 -14.62
N PHE A 347 12.40 -25.60 -13.89
CA PHE A 347 11.09 -26.25 -13.95
C PHE A 347 10.48 -26.11 -15.33
N GLN A 348 10.48 -24.90 -15.92
CA GLN A 348 9.92 -24.67 -17.25
C GLN A 348 10.66 -25.45 -18.35
N GLU A 349 11.97 -25.55 -18.28
CA GLU A 349 12.82 -26.29 -19.23
C GLU A 349 12.79 -27.80 -19.01
N SER A 350 12.31 -28.25 -17.85
CA SER A 350 12.28 -29.69 -17.52
C SER A 350 11.34 -30.46 -18.44
N ASN A 351 11.72 -31.72 -18.74
CA ASN A 351 10.91 -32.65 -19.54
C ASN A 351 9.73 -33.28 -18.77
N VAL A 352 9.52 -32.90 -17.50
CA VAL A 352 8.37 -33.37 -16.71
C VAL A 352 7.08 -32.85 -17.33
N LYS A 353 6.10 -33.74 -17.52
CA LYS A 353 4.77 -33.32 -17.98
C LYS A 353 4.21 -32.28 -17.00
N LYS A 354 3.81 -31.13 -17.51
CA LYS A 354 3.17 -30.06 -16.77
C LYS A 354 1.69 -30.01 -17.13
N GLN A 355 0.87 -29.62 -16.18
CA GLN A 355 -0.57 -29.46 -16.37
C GLN A 355 -1.08 -28.35 -15.49
N GLU A 356 -2.01 -27.54 -16.00
CA GLU A 356 -2.75 -26.59 -15.17
C GLU A 356 -3.53 -27.31 -14.07
N LEU A 357 -3.45 -26.82 -12.85
CA LEU A 357 -4.09 -27.43 -11.68
C LEU A 357 -5.61 -27.57 -11.89
N GLY A 358 -6.25 -26.58 -12.50
CA GLY A 358 -7.68 -26.60 -12.80
C GLY A 358 -8.12 -27.66 -13.79
N ALA A 359 -7.18 -28.26 -14.56
CA ALA A 359 -7.49 -29.36 -15.48
C ALA A 359 -7.57 -30.73 -14.77
N VAL A 360 -6.98 -30.86 -13.57
CA VAL A 360 -6.89 -32.12 -12.81
C VAL A 360 -7.49 -32.03 -11.41
N ALA A 361 -7.95 -30.85 -11.01
CA ALA A 361 -8.57 -30.63 -9.71
C ALA A 361 -9.76 -29.66 -9.80
N SER A 362 -10.76 -29.86 -8.96
CA SER A 362 -11.83 -28.89 -8.70
C SER A 362 -11.41 -27.97 -7.58
N ILE A 363 -11.42 -26.65 -7.84
CA ILE A 363 -11.00 -25.63 -6.89
C ILE A 363 -12.19 -24.76 -6.54
N PHE A 364 -12.54 -24.68 -5.26
CA PHE A 364 -13.68 -23.90 -4.80
C PHE A 364 -13.44 -23.28 -3.43
N ARG A 365 -14.18 -22.23 -3.11
CA ARG A 365 -14.19 -21.63 -1.77
C ARG A 365 -15.17 -22.33 -0.87
N GLY A 366 -14.81 -22.41 0.39
CA GLY A 366 -15.74 -22.85 1.43
C GLY A 366 -16.92 -21.88 1.62
N LYS A 367 -17.83 -22.20 2.51
CA LYS A 367 -19.09 -21.51 2.75
C LYS A 367 -18.97 -20.49 3.89
N ALA A 368 -19.63 -19.35 3.75
CA ALA A 368 -19.79 -18.40 4.85
C ALA A 368 -20.78 -18.96 5.89
N VAL A 369 -20.36 -18.98 7.15
CA VAL A 369 -21.18 -19.41 8.30
C VAL A 369 -21.47 -18.17 9.14
N ASN A 370 -22.74 -17.77 9.19
CA ASN A 370 -23.17 -16.54 9.87
C ASN A 370 -23.50 -16.74 11.34
N ARG A 371 -23.85 -17.97 11.74
CA ARG A 371 -24.17 -18.30 13.13
C ARG A 371 -23.42 -19.55 13.53
N LYS A 372 -22.66 -19.47 14.61
CA LYS A 372 -22.03 -20.61 15.26
C LYS A 372 -23.00 -21.20 16.27
N ASP A 373 -23.03 -22.52 16.34
CA ASP A 373 -23.78 -23.27 17.34
C ASP A 373 -22.85 -24.34 17.93
N LEU A 374 -22.53 -24.23 19.20
CA LEU A 374 -21.63 -25.16 19.89
C LEU A 374 -22.13 -26.62 19.87
N ASN A 375 -23.43 -26.82 19.68
CA ASN A 375 -24.06 -28.13 19.59
C ASN A 375 -24.39 -28.53 18.12
N GLY A 376 -23.96 -27.74 17.16
CA GLY A 376 -24.21 -28.01 15.74
C GLY A 376 -23.57 -29.32 15.27
N SER A 377 -24.23 -29.99 14.34
CA SER A 377 -23.82 -31.29 13.82
C SER A 377 -22.71 -31.20 12.74
N ILE A 378 -22.38 -29.98 12.27
CA ILE A 378 -21.45 -29.76 11.16
C ILE A 378 -20.23 -28.98 11.66
N GLY A 379 -19.02 -29.52 11.44
CA GLY A 379 -17.77 -28.87 11.76
C GLY A 379 -17.33 -27.86 10.67
N VAL A 380 -16.69 -26.75 11.08
CA VAL A 380 -16.16 -25.71 10.17
C VAL A 380 -14.66 -25.59 10.33
N VAL A 381 -13.93 -25.87 9.26
CA VAL A 381 -12.48 -25.66 9.21
C VAL A 381 -12.21 -24.20 8.83
N ASN A 382 -11.71 -23.42 9.78
CA ASN A 382 -11.27 -22.05 9.59
C ASN A 382 -9.77 -21.98 9.29
N ILE A 383 -9.28 -20.81 8.88
CA ILE A 383 -7.83 -20.56 8.67
C ILE A 383 -7.03 -20.91 9.94
N SER A 384 -7.55 -20.58 11.13
CA SER A 384 -6.88 -20.86 12.40
C SER A 384 -6.69 -22.35 12.69
N ASN A 385 -7.51 -23.21 12.08
CA ASN A 385 -7.39 -24.65 12.23
C ASN A 385 -6.37 -25.27 11.29
N ILE A 386 -5.93 -24.56 10.25
CA ILE A 386 -4.95 -25.06 9.28
C ILE A 386 -3.54 -24.80 9.84
N GLY A 387 -2.92 -25.84 10.36
CA GLY A 387 -1.53 -25.86 10.81
C GLY A 387 -0.56 -26.00 9.63
N GLU A 388 0.72 -26.08 9.94
CA GLU A 388 1.75 -26.24 8.90
C GLU A 388 1.72 -27.61 8.23
N TYR A 389 1.35 -28.63 8.99
CA TYR A 389 1.38 -30.03 8.52
C TYR A 389 0.05 -30.77 8.66
N GLU A 390 -0.91 -30.24 9.39
CA GLU A 390 -2.17 -30.90 9.71
C GLU A 390 -3.26 -29.89 10.09
N ILE A 391 -4.50 -30.37 10.16
CA ILE A 391 -5.66 -29.61 10.61
C ILE A 391 -5.87 -29.88 12.10
N ASP A 392 -6.01 -28.83 12.89
CA ASP A 392 -6.44 -28.95 14.30
C ASP A 392 -7.96 -29.16 14.36
N TYR A 393 -8.37 -30.39 14.55
CA TYR A 393 -9.76 -30.80 14.68
C TYR A 393 -10.32 -30.59 16.10
N SER A 394 -9.47 -30.30 17.09
CA SER A 394 -9.90 -30.18 18.49
C SER A 394 -10.69 -28.89 18.79
N ASN A 395 -10.51 -27.87 17.95
CA ASN A 395 -11.07 -26.52 18.13
C ASN A 395 -11.88 -26.05 16.92
N LEU A 396 -12.62 -26.96 16.27
CA LEU A 396 -13.50 -26.57 15.18
C LEU A 396 -14.71 -25.76 15.70
N ASP A 397 -15.09 -24.74 14.97
CA ASP A 397 -16.41 -24.16 15.12
C ASP A 397 -17.47 -25.16 14.61
N HIS A 398 -18.65 -25.13 15.21
CA HIS A 398 -19.77 -25.95 14.78
C HIS A 398 -20.96 -25.07 14.40
N PHE A 399 -21.84 -25.61 13.55
CA PHE A 399 -23.10 -24.97 13.18
C PHE A 399 -24.13 -26.00 12.72
N GLU A 400 -25.37 -25.56 12.58
CA GLU A 400 -26.47 -26.39 12.08
C GLU A 400 -27.01 -25.79 10.77
N GLU A 401 -27.16 -26.62 9.74
CA GLU A 401 -27.72 -26.20 8.44
C GLU A 401 -28.35 -27.39 7.72
N GLU A 402 -29.25 -27.13 6.80
CA GLU A 402 -29.87 -28.15 5.97
C GLU A 402 -28.83 -28.81 5.03
N ASN A 403 -28.84 -30.13 4.95
CA ASN A 403 -27.91 -30.90 4.13
C ASN A 403 -27.84 -30.43 2.68
N ARG A 404 -28.96 -30.06 2.07
CA ARG A 404 -28.97 -29.58 0.66
C ARG A 404 -28.19 -28.28 0.44
N LYS A 405 -28.07 -27.44 1.46
CA LYS A 405 -27.36 -26.17 1.38
C LYS A 405 -25.86 -26.28 1.57
N ILE A 406 -25.40 -27.40 2.10
CA ILE A 406 -23.99 -27.71 2.37
C ILE A 406 -23.43 -28.80 1.46
N ALA A 407 -24.27 -29.54 0.74
CA ALA A 407 -23.88 -30.73 -0.05
C ALA A 407 -22.65 -30.49 -0.95
N ASN A 408 -22.58 -29.33 -1.59
CA ASN A 408 -21.45 -28.97 -2.48
C ASN A 408 -20.20 -28.46 -1.73
N TYR A 409 -20.28 -28.31 -0.40
CA TYR A 409 -19.20 -27.77 0.44
C TYR A 409 -18.64 -28.79 1.41
N ILE A 410 -19.27 -30.00 1.49
CA ILE A 410 -18.80 -31.07 2.37
C ILE A 410 -17.41 -31.51 1.93
N LEU A 411 -16.48 -31.45 2.90
CA LEU A 411 -15.11 -31.91 2.72
C LEU A 411 -15.05 -33.42 2.56
N GLN A 412 -14.17 -33.89 1.72
CA GLN A 412 -13.88 -35.30 1.48
C GLN A 412 -12.45 -35.60 1.90
N THR A 413 -12.20 -36.82 2.35
CA THR A 413 -10.83 -37.26 2.67
C THR A 413 -9.91 -37.04 1.47
N GLY A 414 -8.80 -36.41 1.71
CA GLY A 414 -7.85 -36.03 0.67
C GLY A 414 -8.04 -34.64 0.08
N ASP A 415 -9.09 -33.89 0.44
CA ASP A 415 -9.18 -32.48 0.06
C ASP A 415 -8.00 -31.69 0.62
N LEU A 416 -7.37 -30.88 -0.23
CA LEU A 416 -6.27 -30.01 0.16
C LEU A 416 -6.84 -28.61 0.50
N LEU A 417 -6.55 -28.13 1.70
CA LEU A 417 -7.05 -26.86 2.21
C LEU A 417 -5.95 -25.81 2.24
N ILE A 418 -6.23 -24.62 1.65
CA ILE A 418 -5.32 -23.48 1.61
C ILE A 418 -6.05 -22.24 2.15
N PRO A 419 -5.45 -21.44 3.06
CA PRO A 419 -5.98 -20.15 3.42
C PRO A 419 -6.15 -19.25 2.20
N ALA A 420 -7.35 -18.73 2.01
CA ALA A 420 -7.61 -17.74 0.95
C ALA A 420 -7.10 -16.34 1.32
N ARG A 421 -6.79 -16.08 2.59
CA ARG A 421 -6.39 -14.77 3.12
C ARG A 421 -5.22 -14.87 4.10
N GLY A 422 -4.38 -13.83 4.10
CA GLY A 422 -3.22 -13.71 5.01
C GLY A 422 -1.90 -13.93 4.28
N THR A 423 -0.81 -13.62 4.97
CA THR A 423 0.56 -13.72 4.43
C THR A 423 1.15 -15.13 4.60
N ALA A 424 0.71 -15.87 5.61
CA ALA A 424 1.19 -17.22 5.87
C ALA A 424 0.39 -18.24 5.05
N ILE A 425 1.05 -18.85 4.06
CA ILE A 425 0.48 -19.95 3.29
C ILE A 425 0.78 -21.25 4.03
N ARG A 426 -0.27 -21.85 4.58
CA ARG A 426 -0.24 -23.16 5.21
C ARG A 426 -1.15 -24.08 4.44
N ILE A 427 -0.75 -25.33 4.26
CA ILE A 427 -1.48 -26.28 3.43
C ILE A 427 -1.66 -27.56 4.23
N ALA A 428 -2.89 -28.02 4.34
CA ALA A 428 -3.18 -29.26 5.03
C ALA A 428 -4.19 -30.12 4.26
N ILE A 429 -4.06 -31.44 4.40
CA ILE A 429 -4.98 -32.42 3.82
C ILE A 429 -6.07 -32.70 4.83
N PHE A 430 -7.33 -32.69 4.37
CA PHE A 430 -8.47 -33.06 5.21
C PHE A 430 -8.51 -34.60 5.41
N GLU A 431 -8.63 -35.00 6.66
CA GLU A 431 -8.80 -36.38 7.09
C GLU A 431 -10.25 -36.60 7.53
N GLU A 432 -10.76 -37.81 7.32
CA GLU A 432 -12.14 -38.18 7.65
C GLU A 432 -12.47 -37.93 9.13
N GLN A 433 -13.63 -37.33 9.37
CA GLN A 433 -14.15 -37.08 10.71
C GLN A 433 -15.44 -37.86 10.94
N SER A 434 -15.81 -38.07 12.18
CA SER A 434 -17.05 -38.77 12.56
C SER A 434 -18.34 -37.97 12.27
N TYR A 435 -18.21 -36.72 11.83
CA TYR A 435 -19.28 -35.79 11.47
C TYR A 435 -18.91 -35.01 10.20
N PRO A 436 -19.91 -34.51 9.47
CA PRO A 436 -19.64 -33.74 8.26
C PRO A 436 -18.89 -32.44 8.61
N CYS A 437 -17.90 -32.11 7.77
CA CYS A 437 -17.14 -30.86 7.87
C CYS A 437 -17.23 -30.07 6.58
N ILE A 438 -17.16 -28.75 6.70
CA ILE A 438 -17.01 -27.83 5.57
C ILE A 438 -15.83 -26.89 5.82
N ALA A 439 -15.29 -26.30 4.76
CA ALA A 439 -14.35 -25.19 4.87
C ALA A 439 -15.09 -23.86 5.03
N SER A 440 -14.55 -22.92 5.80
CA SER A 440 -15.06 -21.55 5.86
C SER A 440 -14.81 -20.78 4.56
N SER A 441 -15.53 -19.69 4.31
CA SER A 441 -15.37 -18.87 3.11
C SER A 441 -13.98 -18.23 2.95
N ASN A 442 -13.13 -18.30 3.97
CA ASN A 442 -11.75 -17.82 3.94
C ASN A 442 -10.73 -18.94 3.63
N VAL A 443 -11.22 -20.14 3.29
CA VAL A 443 -10.41 -21.29 2.93
C VAL A 443 -10.78 -21.74 1.52
N ILE A 444 -9.78 -22.06 0.71
CA ILE A 444 -9.92 -22.68 -0.61
C ILE A 444 -9.71 -24.17 -0.46
N VAL A 445 -10.54 -24.94 -1.14
CA VAL A 445 -10.49 -26.39 -1.22
C VAL A 445 -10.02 -26.79 -2.61
N ILE A 446 -9.02 -27.65 -2.69
CA ILE A 446 -8.54 -28.29 -3.92
C ILE A 446 -8.85 -29.77 -3.80
N ARG A 447 -9.67 -30.27 -4.70
CA ARG A 447 -10.11 -31.68 -4.76
C ARG A 447 -9.66 -32.29 -6.08
N ALA A 448 -8.87 -33.35 -6.06
CA ALA A 448 -8.55 -34.09 -7.26
C ALA A 448 -9.83 -34.58 -7.96
N THR A 449 -9.91 -34.41 -9.28
CA THR A 449 -11.11 -34.78 -10.07
C THR A 449 -11.04 -36.19 -10.61
N ASP A 450 -9.84 -36.72 -10.69
CA ASP A 450 -9.60 -38.09 -11.18
C ASP A 450 -8.38 -38.71 -10.48
N GLU A 451 -8.06 -39.97 -10.87
CA GLU A 451 -6.95 -40.73 -10.29
C GLU A 451 -5.56 -40.28 -10.82
N SER A 452 -5.48 -39.29 -11.69
CA SER A 452 -4.21 -38.82 -12.26
C SER A 452 -3.40 -37.95 -11.31
N LEU A 453 -4.03 -37.42 -10.24
CA LEU A 453 -3.42 -36.55 -9.27
C LEU A 453 -3.51 -37.08 -7.84
N SER A 454 -2.37 -37.30 -7.21
CA SER A 454 -2.26 -37.56 -5.77
C SER A 454 -2.23 -36.23 -4.99
N THR A 455 -3.21 -36.01 -4.09
CA THR A 455 -3.25 -34.77 -3.28
C THR A 455 -2.09 -34.70 -2.29
N THR A 456 -1.56 -35.81 -1.81
CA THR A 456 -0.34 -35.84 -0.98
C THR A 456 0.88 -35.40 -1.78
N TYR A 457 1.00 -35.81 -3.04
CA TYR A 457 2.04 -35.32 -3.94
C TYR A 457 1.87 -33.84 -4.24
N LEU A 458 0.65 -33.37 -4.48
CA LEU A 458 0.36 -31.96 -4.69
C LEU A 458 0.73 -31.13 -3.45
N LYS A 459 0.43 -31.63 -2.24
CA LYS A 459 0.85 -30.97 -1.00
C LYS A 459 2.38 -30.86 -0.92
N LEU A 460 3.10 -31.94 -1.18
CA LEU A 460 4.56 -31.94 -1.23
C LEU A 460 5.09 -30.89 -2.21
N PHE A 461 4.52 -30.84 -3.42
CA PHE A 461 4.92 -29.84 -4.40
C PHE A 461 4.75 -28.42 -3.87
N PHE A 462 3.59 -28.09 -3.29
CA PHE A 462 3.35 -26.76 -2.72
C PHE A 462 4.15 -26.50 -1.43
N ASP A 463 4.60 -27.52 -0.72
CA ASP A 463 5.52 -27.36 0.43
C ASP A 463 6.98 -27.15 -0.03
N SER A 464 7.31 -27.48 -1.27
CA SER A 464 8.64 -27.25 -1.84
C SER A 464 8.94 -25.75 -2.00
N PRO A 465 10.22 -25.34 -2.05
CA PRO A 465 10.59 -23.94 -2.28
C PRO A 465 9.93 -23.34 -3.52
N LEU A 466 9.93 -24.07 -4.65
CA LEU A 466 9.31 -23.64 -5.90
C LEU A 466 7.78 -23.52 -5.76
N GLY A 467 7.10 -24.53 -5.26
CA GLY A 467 5.65 -24.52 -5.10
C GLY A 467 5.18 -23.41 -4.14
N ARG A 468 5.93 -23.16 -3.05
CA ARG A 468 5.65 -22.04 -2.13
C ARG A 468 5.80 -20.68 -2.83
N LYS A 469 6.86 -20.48 -3.61
CA LYS A 469 7.04 -19.26 -4.42
C LYS A 469 5.86 -19.07 -5.36
N MET A 470 5.44 -20.09 -6.08
CA MET A 470 4.30 -20.03 -7.00
C MET A 470 3.00 -19.64 -6.30
N LEU A 471 2.75 -20.10 -5.08
CA LEU A 471 1.58 -19.69 -4.30
C LEU A 471 1.68 -18.25 -3.80
N VAL A 472 2.88 -17.80 -3.35
CA VAL A 472 3.12 -16.43 -2.91
C VAL A 472 2.90 -15.44 -4.06
N THR A 473 3.40 -15.75 -5.25
CA THR A 473 3.27 -14.88 -6.43
C THR A 473 1.82 -14.75 -6.92
N ARG A 474 0.96 -15.72 -6.59
CA ARG A 474 -0.50 -15.66 -6.86
C ARG A 474 -1.29 -14.93 -5.78
N GLN A 475 -0.64 -14.48 -4.69
CA GLN A 475 -1.30 -13.63 -3.71
C GLN A 475 -1.49 -12.22 -4.27
N GLN A 476 -2.72 -11.73 -4.19
CA GLN A 476 -3.11 -10.40 -4.65
C GLN A 476 -3.84 -9.67 -3.52
N GLY A 477 -3.72 -8.36 -3.49
CA GLY A 477 -4.46 -7.52 -2.53
C GLY A 477 -3.67 -6.30 -2.11
N THR A 478 -4.40 -5.26 -1.72
CA THR A 478 -3.82 -3.97 -1.32
C THR A 478 -3.71 -3.84 0.21
N ALA A 479 -4.69 -4.35 0.96
CA ALA A 479 -4.72 -4.30 2.43
C ALA A 479 -4.56 -5.68 3.08
N VAL A 480 -5.15 -6.70 2.46
CA VAL A 480 -5.04 -8.10 2.89
C VAL A 480 -4.71 -8.94 1.68
N MET A 481 -3.61 -9.68 1.76
CA MET A 481 -3.21 -10.61 0.70
C MET A 481 -4.25 -11.73 0.58
N ASN A 482 -4.66 -12.01 -0.65
CA ASN A 482 -5.64 -13.05 -0.96
C ASN A 482 -5.13 -13.90 -2.13
N ILE A 483 -5.37 -15.21 -2.05
CA ILE A 483 -5.25 -16.10 -3.20
C ILE A 483 -6.64 -16.26 -3.81
N SER A 484 -6.74 -16.07 -5.12
CA SER A 484 -7.96 -16.32 -5.88
C SER A 484 -7.98 -17.77 -6.36
N TYR A 485 -9.15 -18.42 -6.27
CA TYR A 485 -9.30 -19.76 -6.86
C TYR A 485 -9.07 -19.76 -8.38
N LYS A 486 -9.30 -18.63 -9.04
CA LYS A 486 -9.04 -18.45 -10.47
C LYS A 486 -7.54 -18.49 -10.76
N GLU A 487 -6.73 -17.85 -9.95
CA GLU A 487 -5.27 -17.88 -10.08
C GLU A 487 -4.72 -19.30 -9.82
N LEU A 488 -5.28 -19.99 -8.83
CA LEU A 488 -4.88 -21.37 -8.54
C LEU A 488 -5.18 -22.34 -9.71
N ASN A 489 -6.28 -22.12 -10.43
CA ASN A 489 -6.62 -22.95 -11.61
C ASN A 489 -5.52 -22.91 -12.68
N ASN A 490 -4.86 -21.76 -12.83
CA ASN A 490 -3.87 -21.51 -13.88
C ASN A 490 -2.42 -21.85 -13.43
N ILE A 491 -2.23 -22.37 -12.20
CA ILE A 491 -0.91 -22.84 -11.78
C ILE A 491 -0.55 -24.11 -12.52
N GLU A 492 0.57 -24.09 -13.23
CA GLU A 492 1.18 -25.29 -13.79
C GLU A 492 1.85 -26.12 -12.71
N ILE A 493 1.47 -27.37 -12.59
CA ILE A 493 2.06 -28.34 -11.66
C ILE A 493 2.77 -29.46 -12.41
N PRO A 494 3.86 -30.02 -11.87
CA PRO A 494 4.45 -31.23 -12.44
C PRO A 494 3.49 -32.42 -12.24
N LEU A 495 3.24 -33.14 -13.30
CA LEU A 495 2.32 -34.30 -13.29
C LEU A 495 3.01 -35.53 -13.88
N PRO A 496 3.96 -36.17 -13.15
CA PRO A 496 4.53 -37.45 -13.54
C PRO A 496 3.48 -38.57 -13.47
N SER A 497 3.85 -39.80 -13.77
CA SER A 497 2.93 -40.96 -13.67
C SER A 497 2.37 -41.09 -12.25
N ILE A 498 1.16 -41.60 -12.10
CA ILE A 498 0.51 -41.72 -10.77
C ILE A 498 1.30 -42.67 -9.84
N GLU A 499 1.98 -43.68 -10.40
CA GLU A 499 2.86 -44.58 -9.67
C GLU A 499 4.05 -43.83 -9.09
N GLU A 500 4.65 -42.93 -9.85
CA GLU A 500 5.77 -42.08 -9.41
C GLU A 500 5.30 -41.08 -8.37
N GLN A 501 4.15 -40.43 -8.58
CA GLN A 501 3.55 -39.54 -7.57
C GLN A 501 3.32 -40.27 -6.25
N ARG A 502 2.78 -41.46 -6.26
CA ARG A 502 2.55 -42.28 -5.06
C ARG A 502 3.85 -42.64 -4.36
N SER A 503 4.86 -43.05 -5.10
CA SER A 503 6.18 -43.39 -4.54
C SER A 503 6.80 -42.17 -3.81
N ILE A 504 6.75 -41.00 -4.45
CA ILE A 504 7.25 -39.75 -3.87
C ILE A 504 6.41 -39.34 -2.64
N ALA A 505 5.09 -39.48 -2.71
CA ALA A 505 4.18 -39.14 -1.61
C ALA A 505 4.36 -40.06 -0.40
N GLU A 506 4.65 -41.36 -0.60
CA GLU A 506 4.95 -42.30 0.48
C GLU A 506 6.27 -41.94 1.18
N GLU A 507 7.31 -41.61 0.43
CA GLU A 507 8.58 -41.16 0.98
C GLU A 507 8.40 -39.88 1.78
N TYR A 508 7.71 -38.86 1.24
CA TYR A 508 7.41 -37.64 1.94
C TYR A 508 6.65 -37.88 3.25
N THR A 509 5.62 -38.72 3.21
CA THR A 509 4.80 -39.01 4.40
C THR A 509 5.62 -39.69 5.49
N ARG A 510 6.53 -40.61 5.10
CA ARG A 510 7.43 -41.27 6.02
C ARG A 510 8.38 -40.26 6.68
N GLU A 511 9.05 -39.44 5.89
CA GLU A 511 10.00 -38.44 6.39
C GLU A 511 9.31 -37.36 7.23
N LEU A 512 8.13 -36.89 6.82
CA LEU A 512 7.32 -35.94 7.59
C LEU A 512 6.94 -36.51 8.97
N LYS A 513 6.63 -37.81 9.05
CA LYS A 513 6.33 -38.47 10.34
C LYS A 513 7.56 -38.49 11.26
N VAL A 514 8.75 -38.75 10.72
CA VAL A 514 10.01 -38.70 11.47
C VAL A 514 10.29 -37.28 11.96
N TYR A 515 10.12 -36.30 11.09
CA TYR A 515 10.31 -34.88 11.39
C TYR A 515 9.37 -34.41 12.51
N LYS A 516 8.06 -34.68 12.38
CA LYS A 516 7.05 -34.33 13.42
C LYS A 516 7.41 -34.94 14.76
N LYS A 517 7.84 -36.22 14.79
CA LYS A 517 8.25 -36.87 16.02
C LYS A 517 9.46 -36.19 16.67
N ALA A 518 10.45 -35.81 15.87
CA ALA A 518 11.66 -35.13 16.37
C ALA A 518 11.32 -33.75 16.96
N ILE A 519 10.43 -32.99 16.33
CA ILE A 519 9.95 -31.70 16.88
C ILE A 519 9.25 -31.92 18.22
N GLN A 520 8.30 -32.86 18.29
CA GLN A 520 7.56 -33.13 19.51
C GLN A 520 8.47 -33.58 20.68
N GLU A 521 9.47 -34.37 20.40
CA GLU A 521 10.48 -34.78 21.38
C GLU A 521 11.32 -33.58 21.85
N ALA A 522 11.70 -32.68 20.93
CA ALA A 522 12.46 -31.46 21.26
C ALA A 522 11.63 -30.50 22.10
N GLU A 523 10.36 -30.27 21.76
CA GLU A 523 9.43 -29.42 22.51
C GLU A 523 9.15 -29.97 23.91
N ASN A 524 8.90 -31.27 24.03
CA ASN A 524 8.68 -31.93 25.32
C ASN A 524 9.90 -31.79 26.23
N ARG A 525 11.11 -31.98 25.66
CA ARG A 525 12.38 -31.78 26.39
C ARG A 525 12.51 -30.33 26.85
N TRP A 526 12.22 -29.37 25.97
CA TRP A 526 12.33 -27.94 26.31
C TRP A 526 11.35 -27.56 27.41
N ASN A 527 10.07 -27.95 27.28
CA ASN A 527 9.02 -27.67 28.27
C ASN A 527 9.35 -28.30 29.63
N SER A 528 9.85 -29.53 29.64
CA SER A 528 10.34 -30.18 30.86
C SER A 528 11.52 -29.41 31.49
N THR A 529 12.43 -28.89 30.69
CA THR A 529 13.55 -28.08 31.16
C THR A 529 13.08 -26.74 31.73
N LEU A 530 12.17 -26.05 31.07
CA LEU A 530 11.57 -24.81 31.56
C LEU A 530 10.88 -25.01 32.91
N ALA A 531 10.05 -26.07 33.04
CA ALA A 531 9.38 -26.40 34.29
C ALA A 531 10.37 -26.65 35.44
N LYS A 532 11.47 -27.35 35.18
CA LYS A 532 12.56 -27.56 36.17
C LYS A 532 13.27 -26.27 36.57
N LEU A 533 13.49 -25.36 35.60
CA LEU A 533 14.13 -24.07 35.87
C LEU A 533 13.16 -23.16 36.65
N GLN A 534 11.90 -23.13 36.30
CA GLN A 534 10.88 -22.35 36.98
C GLN A 534 10.73 -22.80 38.46
N ALA A 535 10.85 -24.10 38.75
CA ALA A 535 10.78 -24.61 40.11
C ALA A 535 12.00 -24.22 40.97
N ARG A 536 13.05 -23.59 40.40
CA ARG A 536 14.24 -23.08 41.12
C ARG A 536 14.19 -21.57 41.36
N ILE A 537 13.24 -20.87 40.75
CA ILE A 537 12.96 -19.45 40.98
C ILE A 537 11.87 -19.31 42.05
#